data_adbc0b7ee29615e05bd31ffa1e352386
#
_entry.id   adbc0b7ee29615e05bd31ffa1e352386
#
_cell.length_a   1.000
_cell.length_b   1.000
_cell.length_c   1.000
_cell.angle_alpha   90.00
_cell.angle_beta   90.00
_cell.angle_gamma   90.00
#
_symmetry.space_group_name_H-M   'P 1'
#
loop_
_entity.id
_entity.type
_entity.pdbx_description
1 polymer ?
#
loop_
_entity_poly.entity_id
_entity_poly.type
_entity_poly.pdbx_seq_one_letter_code
_entity_poly.pdbx_strand_id
1 'polypeptide(L)'
;MSESIRIRRGSVIATATVAALVSLVSIPGCTASPASPDASPSAATGSPTSEAPPSPTPSYPLSTAPRTIPAVREHEAARGPGWKPAPDARVVVPPANSAALADEGKLLAGELGIGYAEAAEPRRGDVQLALGAKNSGTPESYTLTVRDGQVRIAGPDEAGVFYGTRTLKQAVKAGGSAPEGTVRDAPAKPQRGLNLDIARKFFTPDWIEDRLREMADLKLNQLGLHFSDDQAFRIESASHPEIVSTPHLTKAQVRKINALAARLHITVVPEIDSPGHLGAVLRAHPDLQLRDVQGRAVKGAVDIANPASAKLVDDLLREYQPLFPGGAWHLGADEYQALVYRDPQGSFPQLASAARQRYGPSARVQDLATGWLNDRADVVRPSGKALKAWNDGFFAGGVTSAAKDIQVEYWTGKENGARPPLEYLREGRKVVNLNDEYLYYVLGQPNQFTYPTGKRIYEQWTPLVLRGTTPVPATYADQILGARLAVWSDLAGAQTQDQVAAGIRLPLAALSQKVWDARTPQQPWTEFKGLADRL
;
A
#
# COMPACT_ATOMS: atom_id res chain seq x y z
N MET A 1 37.64 6.03 43.01
CA MET A 1 37.53 7.38 43.59
C MET A 1 36.22 7.96 43.10
N SER A 2 35.36 8.19 44.07
CA SER A 2 33.97 8.63 43.95
C SER A 2 33.94 10.15 43.80
N GLU A 3 33.04 10.66 42.97
CA GLU A 3 32.41 11.95 43.28
C GLU A 3 31.05 12.06 42.59
N SER A 4 30.04 12.06 43.43
CA SER A 4 28.64 12.29 43.11
C SER A 4 28.35 13.79 43.15
N ILE A 5 27.70 14.34 42.12
CA ILE A 5 27.07 15.66 42.17
C ILE A 5 25.56 15.51 42.08
N ARG A 6 24.90 15.81 43.21
CA ARG A 6 23.45 16.04 43.30
C ARG A 6 23.17 17.49 42.90
N ILE A 7 22.20 17.71 42.04
CA ILE A 7 21.53 19.01 41.91
C ILE A 7 20.02 18.85 42.08
N ARG A 8 19.47 19.78 42.86
CA ARG A 8 18.16 19.83 43.49
C ARG A 8 17.02 20.12 42.50
N ARG A 9 15.87 19.58 42.88
CA ARG A 9 14.53 19.91 42.36
C ARG A 9 14.16 21.37 42.71
N GLY A 10 13.52 22.06 41.79
CA GLY A 10 12.73 23.27 42.01
C GLY A 10 11.38 23.12 41.36
N SER A 11 10.34 22.90 42.14
CA SER A 11 8.94 22.95 41.72
C SER A 11 8.48 24.40 41.72
N VAL A 12 7.85 24.84 40.65
CA VAL A 12 7.03 26.04 40.62
C VAL A 12 5.61 25.64 40.25
N ILE A 13 4.72 25.77 41.21
CA ILE A 13 3.26 25.62 41.05
C ILE A 13 2.71 27.00 40.67
N ALA A 14 2.07 27.12 39.55
CA ALA A 14 1.26 28.29 39.17
C ALA A 14 -0.23 27.89 39.22
N THR A 15 -0.92 28.41 40.22
CA THR A 15 -2.37 28.29 40.38
C THR A 15 -3.04 29.39 39.57
N ALA A 16 -3.90 29.04 38.64
CA ALA A 16 -4.80 29.99 37.95
C ALA A 16 -6.24 29.76 38.45
N THR A 17 -6.76 30.76 39.12
CA THR A 17 -8.14 30.82 39.62
C THR A 17 -9.04 31.33 38.50
N VAL A 18 -10.10 30.60 38.17
CA VAL A 18 -11.17 31.04 37.25
C VAL A 18 -12.38 31.39 38.09
N ALA A 19 -12.78 32.66 38.02
CA ALA A 19 -14.00 33.18 38.64
C ALA A 19 -15.21 32.90 37.77
N ALA A 20 -16.23 32.28 38.30
CA ALA A 20 -17.54 32.10 37.68
C ALA A 20 -18.43 33.30 37.98
N LEU A 21 -18.92 33.96 36.95
CA LEU A 21 -20.01 34.96 37.02
C LEU A 21 -21.35 34.25 36.79
N VAL A 22 -22.18 34.27 37.82
CA VAL A 22 -23.60 33.91 37.79
C VAL A 22 -24.41 35.20 37.56
N SER A 23 -25.16 35.24 36.47
CA SER A 23 -26.16 36.30 36.26
C SER A 23 -27.57 35.74 36.46
N LEU A 24 -28.21 36.13 37.53
CA LEU A 24 -29.65 35.98 37.76
C LEU A 24 -30.41 37.02 36.94
N VAL A 25 -31.47 36.64 36.23
CA VAL A 25 -32.49 37.53 35.74
C VAL A 25 -33.85 37.06 36.26
N SER A 26 -34.50 37.97 36.94
CA SER A 26 -35.74 37.83 37.67
C SER A 26 -36.97 37.90 36.77
N ILE A 27 -38.01 37.16 37.17
CA ILE A 27 -39.38 37.20 36.61
C ILE A 27 -40.17 38.24 37.41
N PRO A 28 -41.12 38.96 36.77
CA PRO A 28 -42.30 39.43 37.50
C PRO A 28 -43.59 38.78 36.99
N GLY A 29 -44.36 38.25 37.96
CA GLY A 29 -45.74 37.86 37.73
C GLY A 29 -46.72 39.00 37.99
N CYS A 30 -47.95 38.81 37.58
CA CYS A 30 -49.18 39.39 38.14
C CYS A 30 -50.37 38.79 37.38
N THR A 31 -51.21 38.08 37.99
CA THR A 31 -52.46 38.28 38.78
C THR A 31 -53.74 38.30 37.93
N ALA A 32 -54.52 37.25 38.14
CA ALA A 32 -55.92 37.08 38.50
C ALA A 32 -57.08 37.79 37.74
N SER A 33 -57.90 37.01 37.11
CA SER A 33 -59.38 36.76 37.27
C SER A 33 -60.34 37.95 37.48
N PRO A 34 -61.72 37.84 37.30
CA PRO A 34 -62.57 36.83 36.64
C PRO A 34 -63.77 37.47 35.82
N ALA A 35 -64.52 36.68 35.11
CA ALA A 35 -66.02 36.64 35.13
C ALA A 35 -66.65 35.91 33.93
N SER A 36 -67.49 34.97 34.22
CA SER A 36 -68.52 34.37 33.38
C SER A 36 -69.77 35.25 33.30
N PRO A 37 -70.90 34.96 32.60
CA PRO A 37 -71.37 33.62 32.12
C PRO A 37 -72.17 33.65 30.77
N ASP A 38 -72.66 32.46 30.45
CA ASP A 38 -73.82 32.08 29.68
C ASP A 38 -73.77 31.99 28.15
N ALA A 39 -73.87 30.75 27.68
CA ALA A 39 -74.98 30.17 26.94
C ALA A 39 -74.67 28.76 26.41
N SER A 40 -75.45 27.80 26.88
CA SER A 40 -75.60 26.44 26.25
C SER A 40 -76.93 26.47 25.46
N PRO A 41 -77.30 25.40 24.68
CA PRO A 41 -76.57 24.27 24.13
C PRO A 41 -76.86 23.96 22.64
N SER A 42 -76.06 23.20 21.98
CA SER A 42 -76.60 22.33 20.92
C SER A 42 -75.72 21.06 20.78
N ALA A 43 -76.34 19.94 20.99
CA ALA A 43 -75.76 18.62 20.92
C ALA A 43 -75.52 18.22 19.45
N ALA A 44 -74.29 17.86 19.15
CA ALA A 44 -73.97 17.04 17.99
C ALA A 44 -73.13 15.83 18.47
N THR A 45 -73.78 14.66 18.43
CA THR A 45 -73.17 13.36 18.67
C THR A 45 -72.17 13.04 17.59
N GLY A 46 -70.88 13.29 17.87
CA GLY A 46 -69.75 12.79 17.11
C GLY A 46 -69.12 11.66 17.90
N SER A 47 -69.17 10.44 17.34
CA SER A 47 -68.48 9.29 17.89
C SER A 47 -66.96 9.56 17.97
N PRO A 48 -66.28 9.23 19.05
CA PRO A 48 -64.84 9.39 19.12
C PRO A 48 -64.19 8.39 18.15
N THR A 49 -63.58 8.91 17.09
CA THR A 49 -62.62 8.13 16.29
C THR A 49 -61.46 7.78 17.23
N SER A 50 -61.38 6.51 17.61
CA SER A 50 -60.25 5.96 18.38
C SER A 50 -59.00 6.10 17.47
N GLU A 51 -58.20 7.12 17.68
CA GLU A 51 -56.85 7.12 17.16
C GLU A 51 -56.14 5.90 17.72
N ALA A 52 -55.69 5.00 16.82
CA ALA A 52 -54.87 3.89 17.19
C ALA A 52 -53.60 4.42 17.87
N PRO A 53 -53.12 3.84 18.98
CA PRO A 53 -51.90 4.31 19.62
C PRO A 53 -50.75 4.28 18.61
N PRO A 54 -49.86 5.31 18.61
CA PRO A 54 -48.75 5.35 17.69
C PRO A 54 -47.91 4.07 17.85
N SER A 55 -47.63 3.41 16.74
CA SER A 55 -46.77 2.22 16.74
C SER A 55 -45.45 2.56 17.45
N PRO A 56 -44.96 1.69 18.34
CA PRO A 56 -43.74 1.97 19.08
C PRO A 56 -42.59 2.23 18.11
N THR A 57 -41.91 3.36 18.26
CA THR A 57 -40.71 3.68 17.49
C THR A 57 -39.67 2.59 17.71
N PRO A 58 -39.13 1.94 16.67
CA PRO A 58 -38.14 0.91 16.84
C PRO A 58 -36.96 1.40 17.67
N SER A 59 -36.62 0.71 18.74
CA SER A 59 -35.42 1.01 19.55
C SER A 59 -34.26 0.17 19.02
N TYR A 60 -33.20 0.82 18.56
CA TYR A 60 -31.98 0.17 18.06
C TYR A 60 -30.87 0.25 19.10
N PRO A 61 -30.06 -0.83 19.27
CA PRO A 61 -28.83 -0.78 20.04
C PRO A 61 -27.83 0.19 19.41
N LEU A 62 -26.83 0.63 20.19
CA LEU A 62 -25.71 1.34 19.64
C LEU A 62 -24.92 0.42 18.70
N SER A 63 -24.58 0.90 17.52
CA SER A 63 -23.86 0.13 16.50
C SER A 63 -22.42 -0.20 16.93
N THR A 64 -21.87 -1.24 16.34
CA THR A 64 -20.42 -1.58 16.42
C THR A 64 -19.74 -1.24 15.12
N ALA A 65 -18.41 -1.09 15.15
CA ALA A 65 -17.62 -0.84 13.95
C ALA A 65 -17.86 -1.91 12.86
N PRO A 66 -17.85 -1.54 11.57
CA PRO A 66 -17.97 -2.49 10.48
C PRO A 66 -16.84 -3.52 10.50
N ARG A 67 -17.16 -4.76 10.20
CA ARG A 67 -16.18 -5.86 10.16
C ARG A 67 -15.48 -5.89 8.81
N THR A 68 -14.26 -5.37 8.77
CA THR A 68 -13.45 -5.21 7.54
C THR A 68 -11.99 -5.58 7.75
N ILE A 69 -11.29 -5.90 6.66
CA ILE A 69 -9.84 -6.05 6.60
C ILE A 69 -9.30 -5.11 5.51
N PRO A 70 -8.47 -4.13 5.85
CA PRO A 70 -8.10 -3.74 7.22
C PRO A 70 -9.30 -3.21 8.02
N ALA A 71 -9.24 -3.36 9.35
CA ALA A 71 -10.23 -2.77 10.24
C ALA A 71 -10.18 -1.25 10.14
N VAL A 72 -11.34 -0.61 10.23
CA VAL A 72 -11.42 0.85 10.25
C VAL A 72 -10.79 1.43 11.51
N ARG A 73 -10.14 2.58 11.39
CA ARG A 73 -9.40 3.20 12.49
C ARG A 73 -10.28 3.93 13.49
N GLU A 74 -11.38 4.52 13.02
CA GLU A 74 -12.31 5.29 13.85
C GLU A 74 -13.75 4.99 13.42
N HIS A 75 -14.61 4.73 14.41
CA HIS A 75 -16.05 4.57 14.23
C HIS A 75 -16.81 5.30 15.32
N GLU A 76 -17.60 6.28 14.92
CA GLU A 76 -18.56 6.95 15.77
C GLU A 76 -19.90 6.20 15.69
N ALA A 77 -20.20 5.45 16.74
CA ALA A 77 -21.39 4.61 16.79
C ALA A 77 -22.70 5.44 16.87
N ALA A 78 -23.74 4.99 16.22
CA ALA A 78 -25.07 5.58 16.29
C ALA A 78 -26.17 4.51 16.45
N ARG A 79 -27.38 4.95 16.75
CA ARG A 79 -28.57 4.08 16.83
C ARG A 79 -29.36 4.17 15.54
N GLY A 80 -29.69 3.04 14.94
CA GLY A 80 -30.46 2.98 13.72
C GLY A 80 -30.46 1.59 13.10
N PRO A 81 -31.21 1.39 12.00
CA PRO A 81 -31.34 0.10 11.32
C PRO A 81 -30.08 -0.31 10.55
N GLY A 82 -29.14 0.61 10.36
CA GLY A 82 -28.05 0.46 9.40
C GLY A 82 -28.55 0.52 7.95
N TRP A 83 -27.68 0.12 7.02
CA TRP A 83 -28.01 0.07 5.60
C TRP A 83 -27.81 -1.35 5.04
N LYS A 84 -28.78 -1.81 4.23
CA LYS A 84 -28.72 -3.07 3.49
C LYS A 84 -28.98 -2.80 2.01
N PRO A 85 -28.28 -3.49 1.10
CA PRO A 85 -28.64 -3.44 -0.31
C PRO A 85 -30.11 -3.86 -0.51
N ALA A 86 -30.88 -3.04 -1.20
CA ALA A 86 -32.25 -3.33 -1.60
C ALA A 86 -32.31 -3.35 -3.15
N PRO A 87 -33.29 -4.04 -3.78
CA PRO A 87 -33.36 -4.14 -5.23
C PRO A 87 -33.49 -2.80 -5.97
N ASP A 88 -34.05 -1.78 -5.31
CA ASP A 88 -34.23 -0.43 -5.82
C ASP A 88 -33.13 0.56 -5.37
N ALA A 89 -32.19 0.10 -4.56
CA ALA A 89 -31.02 0.89 -4.15
C ALA A 89 -30.08 1.14 -5.34
N ARG A 90 -29.40 2.30 -5.29
CA ARG A 90 -28.45 2.70 -6.34
C ARG A 90 -27.16 3.21 -5.72
N VAL A 91 -26.05 3.05 -6.43
CA VAL A 91 -24.88 3.90 -6.23
C VAL A 91 -25.07 5.16 -7.05
N VAL A 92 -25.01 6.30 -6.41
CA VAL A 92 -25.27 7.62 -7.02
C VAL A 92 -24.00 8.45 -6.98
N VAL A 93 -23.62 8.97 -8.15
CA VAL A 93 -22.54 9.95 -8.27
C VAL A 93 -23.18 11.29 -8.68
N PRO A 94 -23.13 12.33 -7.84
CA PRO A 94 -23.70 13.64 -8.16
C PRO A 94 -23.04 14.29 -9.37
N PRO A 95 -23.73 15.22 -10.09
CA PRO A 95 -23.21 15.86 -11.30
C PRO A 95 -21.80 16.43 -11.17
N ALA A 96 -21.52 17.07 -10.03
CA ALA A 96 -20.20 17.68 -9.76
C ALA A 96 -19.02 16.68 -9.70
N ASN A 97 -19.30 15.39 -9.51
CA ASN A 97 -18.30 14.34 -9.34
C ASN A 97 -18.39 13.24 -10.41
N SER A 98 -19.32 13.32 -11.36
CA SER A 98 -19.63 12.23 -12.29
C SER A 98 -18.42 11.80 -13.12
N ALA A 99 -17.63 12.77 -13.62
CA ALA A 99 -16.43 12.45 -14.41
C ALA A 99 -15.32 11.75 -13.62
N ALA A 100 -15.21 12.05 -12.32
CA ALA A 100 -14.12 11.52 -11.48
C ALA A 100 -14.46 10.19 -10.82
N LEU A 101 -15.74 9.97 -10.44
CA LEU A 101 -16.14 8.81 -9.62
C LEU A 101 -17.06 7.81 -10.36
N ALA A 102 -17.17 7.92 -11.67
CA ALA A 102 -18.02 7.02 -12.46
C ALA A 102 -17.56 5.56 -12.37
N ASP A 103 -16.25 5.33 -12.40
CA ASP A 103 -15.66 3.97 -12.35
C ASP A 103 -15.86 3.32 -10.98
N GLU A 104 -15.62 4.06 -9.89
CA GLU A 104 -15.87 3.61 -8.51
C GLU A 104 -17.35 3.31 -8.30
N GLY A 105 -18.23 4.17 -8.81
CA GLY A 105 -19.67 3.99 -8.71
C GLY A 105 -20.18 2.76 -9.45
N LYS A 106 -19.75 2.56 -10.70
CA LYS A 106 -20.10 1.39 -11.50
C LYS A 106 -19.57 0.09 -10.89
N LEU A 107 -18.32 0.12 -10.42
CA LEU A 107 -17.70 -1.03 -9.78
C LEU A 107 -18.46 -1.44 -8.51
N LEU A 108 -18.71 -0.50 -7.61
CA LEU A 108 -19.44 -0.78 -6.36
C LEU A 108 -20.87 -1.26 -6.63
N ALA A 109 -21.58 -0.65 -7.58
CA ALA A 109 -22.94 -1.05 -7.96
C ALA A 109 -22.97 -2.50 -8.45
N GLY A 110 -22.04 -2.87 -9.34
CA GLY A 110 -21.91 -4.25 -9.83
C GLY A 110 -21.57 -5.24 -8.72
N GLU A 111 -20.69 -4.89 -7.79
CA GLU A 111 -20.28 -5.77 -6.68
C GLU A 111 -21.36 -5.95 -5.62
N LEU A 112 -22.23 -4.96 -5.43
CA LEU A 112 -23.36 -5.04 -4.49
C LEU A 112 -24.65 -5.56 -5.14
N GLY A 113 -24.68 -5.71 -6.48
CA GLY A 113 -25.86 -6.14 -7.22
C GLY A 113 -27.00 -5.12 -7.21
N ILE A 114 -26.67 -3.81 -7.17
CA ILE A 114 -27.64 -2.70 -7.14
C ILE A 114 -27.48 -1.78 -8.35
N GLY A 115 -28.42 -0.83 -8.54
CA GLY A 115 -28.37 0.10 -9.65
C GLY A 115 -27.20 1.08 -9.59
N TYR A 116 -26.86 1.68 -10.74
CA TYR A 116 -25.95 2.83 -10.84
C TYR A 116 -26.70 4.02 -11.45
N ALA A 117 -26.51 5.21 -10.88
CA ALA A 117 -27.11 6.45 -11.38
C ALA A 117 -26.05 7.56 -11.41
N GLU A 118 -25.72 7.99 -12.63
CA GLU A 118 -24.79 9.09 -12.87
C GLU A 118 -25.54 10.41 -12.92
N ALA A 119 -24.91 11.47 -12.39
CA ALA A 119 -25.44 12.83 -12.38
C ALA A 119 -26.87 12.95 -11.79
N ALA A 120 -27.17 12.15 -10.77
CA ALA A 120 -28.47 12.07 -10.13
C ALA A 120 -28.43 12.54 -8.66
N GLU A 121 -29.59 13.00 -8.16
CA GLU A 121 -29.75 13.29 -6.75
C GLU A 121 -29.98 11.98 -5.95
N PRO A 122 -29.31 11.85 -4.78
CA PRO A 122 -29.50 10.67 -3.92
C PRO A 122 -30.86 10.69 -3.22
N ARG A 123 -31.45 9.53 -3.06
CA ARG A 123 -32.68 9.29 -2.30
C ARG A 123 -32.44 8.29 -1.18
N ARG A 124 -33.42 8.11 -0.31
CA ARG A 124 -33.34 7.07 0.74
C ARG A 124 -33.09 5.70 0.11
N GLY A 125 -32.18 4.95 0.70
CA GLY A 125 -31.73 3.64 0.18
C GLY A 125 -30.47 3.71 -0.68
N ASP A 126 -30.12 4.86 -1.23
CA ASP A 126 -28.98 5.02 -2.12
C ASP A 126 -27.64 5.10 -1.36
N VAL A 127 -26.56 4.78 -2.08
CA VAL A 127 -25.16 5.01 -1.70
C VAL A 127 -24.63 6.18 -2.52
N GLN A 128 -24.34 7.30 -1.87
CA GLN A 128 -23.76 8.46 -2.51
C GLN A 128 -22.23 8.43 -2.44
N LEU A 129 -21.56 8.62 -3.59
CA LEU A 129 -20.12 8.87 -3.66
C LEU A 129 -19.86 10.35 -3.93
N ALA A 130 -18.92 10.97 -3.20
CA ALA A 130 -18.60 12.38 -3.36
C ALA A 130 -17.12 12.69 -3.14
N LEU A 131 -16.56 13.61 -3.91
CA LEU A 131 -15.29 14.24 -3.56
C LEU A 131 -15.55 15.39 -2.58
N GLY A 132 -14.74 15.48 -1.54
CA GLY A 132 -14.68 16.60 -0.63
C GLY A 132 -14.04 17.84 -1.28
N ALA A 133 -13.95 18.94 -0.54
CA ALA A 133 -13.17 20.08 -0.98
C ALA A 133 -11.69 19.68 -1.18
N LYS A 134 -11.03 20.26 -2.20
CA LYS A 134 -9.58 20.04 -2.41
C LYS A 134 -8.83 20.34 -1.11
N ASN A 135 -7.93 19.43 -0.72
CA ASN A 135 -7.14 19.50 0.51
C ASN A 135 -7.95 19.39 1.83
N SER A 136 -9.15 18.80 1.80
CA SER A 136 -9.99 18.63 2.98
C SER A 136 -9.58 17.47 3.92
N GLY A 137 -8.45 16.81 3.65
CA GLY A 137 -7.95 15.67 4.45
C GLY A 137 -6.59 15.18 3.98
N THR A 138 -6.08 14.14 4.64
CA THR A 138 -4.89 13.43 4.17
C THR A 138 -5.22 12.64 2.89
N PRO A 139 -4.27 12.48 1.96
CA PRO A 139 -4.47 11.62 0.79
C PRO A 139 -4.99 10.23 1.18
N GLU A 140 -5.84 9.66 0.32
CA GLU A 140 -6.45 8.34 0.49
C GLU A 140 -7.38 8.21 1.73
N SER A 141 -7.67 9.31 2.47
CA SER A 141 -8.63 9.28 3.58
C SER A 141 -10.08 9.28 3.07
N TYR A 142 -11.00 8.81 3.91
CA TYR A 142 -12.43 8.87 3.61
C TYR A 142 -13.29 8.98 4.87
N THR A 143 -14.50 9.46 4.67
CA THR A 143 -15.60 9.38 5.64
C THR A 143 -16.72 8.54 5.01
N LEU A 144 -17.18 7.51 5.74
CA LEU A 144 -18.35 6.72 5.38
C LEU A 144 -19.42 6.94 6.46
N THR A 145 -20.54 7.51 6.10
CA THR A 145 -21.67 7.76 7.01
C THR A 145 -22.86 6.91 6.59
N VAL A 146 -23.41 6.18 7.55
CA VAL A 146 -24.66 5.43 7.42
C VAL A 146 -25.67 6.09 8.36
N ARG A 147 -26.73 6.67 7.80
CA ARG A 147 -27.76 7.38 8.57
C ARG A 147 -29.10 7.34 7.85
N ASP A 148 -30.16 7.06 8.59
CA ASP A 148 -31.55 7.10 8.10
C ASP A 148 -31.79 6.25 6.83
N GLY A 149 -31.06 5.13 6.71
CA GLY A 149 -31.13 4.24 5.56
C GLY A 149 -30.44 4.78 4.31
N GLN A 150 -29.53 5.73 4.44
CA GLN A 150 -28.66 6.21 3.37
C GLN A 150 -27.20 5.94 3.71
N VAL A 151 -26.36 5.82 2.67
CA VAL A 151 -24.91 5.78 2.80
C VAL A 151 -24.29 6.94 2.04
N ARG A 152 -23.35 7.63 2.67
CA ARG A 152 -22.52 8.63 2.00
C ARG A 152 -21.04 8.28 2.21
N ILE A 153 -20.30 8.18 1.11
CA ILE A 153 -18.85 7.99 1.10
C ILE A 153 -18.22 9.23 0.48
N ALA A 154 -17.32 9.88 1.22
CA ALA A 154 -16.64 11.07 0.75
C ALA A 154 -15.14 11.02 1.07
N GLY A 155 -14.29 11.48 0.17
CA GLY A 155 -12.84 11.57 0.35
C GLY A 155 -12.26 12.82 -0.33
N PRO A 156 -11.02 13.21 0.01
CA PRO A 156 -10.33 14.33 -0.62
C PRO A 156 -9.89 14.01 -2.06
N ASP A 157 -9.80 12.72 -2.39
CA ASP A 157 -9.39 12.18 -3.68
C ASP A 157 -10.19 10.91 -4.04
N GLU A 158 -10.06 10.48 -5.29
CA GLU A 158 -10.74 9.30 -5.84
C GLU A 158 -10.34 8.02 -5.09
N ALA A 159 -9.06 7.89 -4.73
CA ALA A 159 -8.55 6.73 -3.99
C ALA A 159 -9.18 6.61 -2.60
N GLY A 160 -9.35 7.72 -1.88
CA GLY A 160 -10.04 7.74 -0.60
C GLY A 160 -11.50 7.29 -0.72
N VAL A 161 -12.24 7.81 -1.71
CA VAL A 161 -13.62 7.37 -1.99
C VAL A 161 -13.64 5.87 -2.33
N PHE A 162 -12.70 5.41 -3.18
CA PHE A 162 -12.56 3.99 -3.51
C PHE A 162 -12.38 3.13 -2.27
N TYR A 163 -11.48 3.48 -1.34
CA TYR A 163 -11.28 2.69 -0.10
C TYR A 163 -12.51 2.72 0.81
N GLY A 164 -13.28 3.80 0.80
CA GLY A 164 -14.59 3.84 1.45
C GLY A 164 -15.58 2.84 0.84
N THR A 165 -15.56 2.66 -0.49
CA THR A 165 -16.38 1.63 -1.15
C THR A 165 -15.97 0.21 -0.74
N ARG A 166 -14.66 -0.05 -0.58
CA ARG A 166 -14.18 -1.36 -0.09
C ARG A 166 -14.68 -1.65 1.32
N THR A 167 -14.70 -0.64 2.19
CA THR A 167 -15.25 -0.75 3.54
C THR A 167 -16.74 -1.10 3.52
N LEU A 168 -17.54 -0.41 2.70
CA LEU A 168 -18.96 -0.71 2.55
C LEU A 168 -19.19 -2.14 2.03
N LYS A 169 -18.51 -2.51 0.93
CA LYS A 169 -18.58 -3.86 0.34
C LYS A 169 -18.29 -4.95 1.37
N GLN A 170 -17.18 -4.81 2.12
CA GLN A 170 -16.80 -5.80 3.10
C GLN A 170 -17.76 -5.85 4.29
N ALA A 171 -18.27 -4.72 4.78
CA ALA A 171 -19.28 -4.68 5.84
C ALA A 171 -20.54 -5.46 5.45
N VAL A 172 -21.03 -5.23 4.23
CA VAL A 172 -22.18 -5.96 3.68
C VAL A 172 -21.88 -7.45 3.53
N LYS A 173 -20.71 -7.80 2.97
CA LYS A 173 -20.30 -9.20 2.78
C LYS A 173 -20.14 -9.94 4.11
N ALA A 174 -19.58 -9.31 5.14
CA ALA A 174 -19.31 -9.93 6.44
C ALA A 174 -20.56 -10.02 7.34
N GLY A 175 -21.49 -9.06 7.24
CA GLY A 175 -22.63 -8.93 8.17
C GLY A 175 -23.99 -8.73 7.50
N GLY A 176 -24.09 -8.72 6.19
CA GLY A 176 -25.34 -8.48 5.43
C GLY A 176 -25.80 -7.02 5.46
N SER A 177 -25.11 -6.14 6.19
CA SER A 177 -25.46 -4.72 6.32
C SER A 177 -24.25 -3.87 6.73
N ALA A 178 -24.30 -2.57 6.41
CA ALA A 178 -23.42 -1.58 7.00
C ALA A 178 -24.05 -1.01 8.28
N PRO A 179 -23.31 -0.94 9.40
CA PRO A 179 -23.83 -0.44 10.67
C PRO A 179 -24.09 1.06 10.62
N GLU A 180 -25.07 1.53 11.38
CA GLU A 180 -25.36 2.96 11.56
C GLU A 180 -24.15 3.68 12.17
N GLY A 181 -23.91 4.94 11.81
CA GLY A 181 -22.82 5.74 12.35
C GLY A 181 -21.88 6.30 11.29
N THR A 182 -20.72 6.78 11.75
CA THR A 182 -19.72 7.40 10.89
C THR A 182 -18.34 6.76 11.08
N VAL A 183 -17.77 6.29 9.99
CA VAL A 183 -16.37 5.86 9.91
C VAL A 183 -15.53 7.04 9.39
N ARG A 184 -14.39 7.31 10.06
CA ARG A 184 -13.31 8.17 9.56
C ARG A 184 -12.05 7.35 9.49
N ASP A 185 -11.47 7.24 8.29
CA ASP A 185 -10.40 6.29 8.07
C ASP A 185 -9.36 6.80 7.06
N ALA A 186 -8.13 6.38 7.24
CA ALA A 186 -7.00 6.73 6.38
C ALA A 186 -5.86 5.74 6.58
N PRO A 187 -5.02 5.47 5.58
CA PRO A 187 -3.86 4.60 5.74
C PRO A 187 -2.79 5.25 6.64
N ALA A 188 -2.16 4.44 7.50
CA ALA A 188 -1.00 4.87 8.27
C ALA A 188 0.27 4.97 7.41
N LYS A 189 0.32 4.23 6.29
CA LYS A 189 1.48 4.18 5.40
C LYS A 189 1.06 4.38 3.94
N PRO A 190 1.74 5.28 3.20
CA PRO A 190 1.36 5.60 1.82
C PRO A 190 1.68 4.49 0.80
N GLN A 191 2.61 3.57 1.08
CA GLN A 191 2.98 2.49 0.16
C GLN A 191 2.67 1.13 0.79
N ARG A 192 1.81 0.36 0.13
CA ARG A 192 1.25 -0.88 0.65
C ARG A 192 1.07 -1.86 -0.50
N GLY A 193 1.64 -3.06 -0.42
CA GLY A 193 1.47 -3.90 -1.61
C GLY A 193 2.04 -5.30 -1.60
N LEU A 194 2.15 -5.80 -2.81
CA LEU A 194 2.72 -7.08 -3.19
C LEU A 194 3.88 -6.86 -4.16
N ASN A 195 4.98 -7.59 -4.01
CA ASN A 195 6.02 -7.76 -5.02
C ASN A 195 5.91 -9.16 -5.62
N LEU A 196 5.94 -9.27 -6.94
CA LEU A 196 5.72 -10.52 -7.65
C LEU A 196 6.85 -10.80 -8.64
N ASP A 197 7.59 -11.88 -8.40
CA ASP A 197 8.59 -12.41 -9.32
C ASP A 197 7.91 -13.26 -10.39
N ILE A 198 7.71 -12.68 -11.57
CA ILE A 198 7.22 -13.40 -12.76
C ILE A 198 8.37 -13.89 -13.65
N ALA A 199 9.61 -13.49 -13.36
CA ALA A 199 10.78 -13.89 -14.14
C ALA A 199 11.12 -15.37 -13.92
N ARG A 200 11.24 -15.80 -12.66
CA ARG A 200 11.56 -17.18 -12.33
C ARG A 200 10.37 -18.11 -12.58
N LYS A 201 9.14 -17.67 -12.28
CA LYS A 201 7.90 -18.40 -12.57
C LYS A 201 6.95 -17.55 -13.38
N PHE A 202 6.47 -18.05 -14.51
CA PHE A 202 5.43 -17.34 -15.26
C PHE A 202 4.08 -17.44 -14.54
N PHE A 203 3.46 -16.29 -14.31
CA PHE A 203 2.08 -16.15 -13.86
C PHE A 203 1.23 -15.63 -15.02
N THR A 204 0.04 -16.22 -15.19
CA THR A 204 -0.86 -15.82 -16.27
C THR A 204 -1.41 -14.40 -16.05
N PRO A 205 -1.77 -13.67 -17.14
CA PRO A 205 -2.40 -12.35 -17.00
C PRO A 205 -3.63 -12.37 -16.09
N ASP A 206 -4.51 -13.37 -16.25
CA ASP A 206 -5.74 -13.50 -15.46
C ASP A 206 -5.42 -13.69 -13.95
N TRP A 207 -4.40 -14.48 -13.63
CA TRP A 207 -3.95 -14.65 -12.25
C TRP A 207 -3.44 -13.34 -11.64
N ILE A 208 -2.69 -12.53 -12.41
CA ILE A 208 -2.21 -11.20 -11.97
C ILE A 208 -3.40 -10.26 -11.77
N GLU A 209 -4.39 -10.26 -12.68
CA GLU A 209 -5.61 -9.47 -12.54
C GLU A 209 -6.40 -9.85 -11.29
N ASP A 210 -6.49 -11.13 -10.95
CA ASP A 210 -7.15 -11.58 -9.71
C ASP A 210 -6.41 -11.10 -8.45
N ARG A 211 -5.07 -11.09 -8.49
CA ARG A 211 -4.30 -10.49 -7.37
C ARG A 211 -4.55 -8.99 -7.25
N LEU A 212 -4.67 -8.25 -8.35
CA LEU A 212 -5.04 -6.84 -8.30
C LEU A 212 -6.41 -6.62 -7.63
N ARG A 213 -7.41 -7.47 -7.93
CA ARG A 213 -8.74 -7.39 -7.28
C ARG A 213 -8.67 -7.68 -5.78
N GLU A 214 -7.91 -8.71 -5.38
CA GLU A 214 -7.67 -9.03 -3.97
C GLU A 214 -6.94 -7.89 -3.25
N MET A 215 -5.90 -7.33 -3.86
CA MET A 215 -5.16 -6.18 -3.34
C MET A 215 -6.07 -4.95 -3.14
N ALA A 216 -6.95 -4.68 -4.10
CA ALA A 216 -7.92 -3.59 -4.03
C ALA A 216 -8.87 -3.75 -2.84
N ASP A 217 -9.43 -4.94 -2.62
CA ASP A 217 -10.27 -5.23 -1.47
C ASP A 217 -9.53 -5.05 -0.14
N LEU A 218 -8.24 -5.37 -0.12
CA LEU A 218 -7.35 -5.17 1.02
C LEU A 218 -6.77 -3.74 1.12
N LYS A 219 -7.19 -2.80 0.28
CA LYS A 219 -6.71 -1.41 0.24
C LYS A 219 -5.18 -1.30 0.04
N LEU A 220 -4.58 -2.24 -0.68
CA LEU A 220 -3.18 -2.20 -1.10
C LEU A 220 -3.08 -1.42 -2.42
N ASN A 221 -1.99 -0.65 -2.60
CA ASN A 221 -1.87 0.31 -3.69
C ASN A 221 -0.61 0.18 -4.56
N GLN A 222 0.23 -0.85 -4.33
CA GLN A 222 1.42 -1.08 -5.16
C GLN A 222 1.59 -2.56 -5.51
N LEU A 223 1.73 -2.86 -6.80
CA LEU A 223 2.20 -4.15 -7.30
C LEU A 223 3.60 -3.98 -7.88
N GLY A 224 4.63 -4.48 -7.18
CA GLY A 224 5.96 -4.64 -7.75
C GLY A 224 5.96 -5.80 -8.76
N LEU A 225 6.52 -5.58 -9.93
CA LEU A 225 6.57 -6.57 -10.99
C LEU A 225 8.03 -6.81 -11.41
N HIS A 226 8.63 -7.84 -10.82
CA HIS A 226 9.97 -8.31 -11.15
C HIS A 226 9.87 -9.26 -12.35
N PHE A 227 10.14 -8.75 -13.56
CA PHE A 227 9.86 -9.47 -14.80
C PHE A 227 11.11 -9.90 -15.58
N SER A 228 12.28 -9.58 -15.07
CA SER A 228 13.58 -10.00 -15.62
C SER A 228 14.48 -10.53 -14.54
N ASP A 229 15.16 -11.66 -14.81
CA ASP A 229 16.12 -12.30 -13.92
C ASP A 229 17.03 -13.26 -14.71
N ASP A 230 17.87 -14.01 -14.01
CA ASP A 230 18.72 -15.04 -14.60
C ASP A 230 17.92 -16.08 -15.41
N GLN A 231 16.71 -16.42 -14.98
CA GLN A 231 15.92 -17.48 -15.57
C GLN A 231 15.19 -17.04 -16.83
N ALA A 232 14.59 -15.85 -16.80
CA ALA A 232 13.81 -15.38 -17.95
C ALA A 232 13.63 -13.86 -17.97
N PHE A 233 13.30 -13.36 -19.17
CA PHE A 233 12.79 -12.01 -19.43
C PHE A 233 11.34 -12.14 -19.92
N ARG A 234 10.37 -11.66 -19.15
CA ARG A 234 8.95 -12.06 -19.27
C ARG A 234 8.01 -11.03 -19.88
N ILE A 235 8.50 -9.99 -20.49
CA ILE A 235 7.66 -9.03 -21.25
C ILE A 235 8.21 -8.89 -22.66
N GLU A 236 7.31 -8.86 -23.64
CA GLU A 236 7.62 -8.60 -25.04
C GLU A 236 8.48 -7.33 -25.18
N SER A 237 9.60 -7.43 -25.92
CA SER A 237 10.48 -6.31 -26.26
C SER A 237 10.53 -6.10 -27.77
N ALA A 238 10.49 -4.84 -28.19
CA ALA A 238 10.68 -4.43 -29.56
C ALA A 238 12.13 -4.03 -29.85
N SER A 239 12.82 -3.47 -28.85
CA SER A 239 14.23 -3.09 -28.99
C SER A 239 15.18 -4.27 -28.93
N HIS A 240 14.82 -5.29 -28.11
CA HIS A 240 15.63 -6.49 -27.87
C HIS A 240 14.77 -7.76 -27.87
N PRO A 241 14.15 -8.14 -29.01
CA PRO A 241 13.29 -9.33 -29.05
C PRO A 241 14.04 -10.62 -28.76
N GLU A 242 15.35 -10.65 -28.97
CA GLU A 242 16.24 -11.79 -28.76
C GLU A 242 16.40 -12.21 -27.29
N ILE A 243 16.13 -11.31 -26.32
CA ILE A 243 16.22 -11.62 -24.91
C ILE A 243 14.92 -12.20 -24.34
N VAL A 244 13.80 -12.08 -25.05
CA VAL A 244 12.47 -12.43 -24.54
C VAL A 244 12.30 -13.93 -24.44
N SER A 245 11.89 -14.39 -23.27
CA SER A 245 11.70 -15.80 -22.95
C SER A 245 10.26 -16.25 -23.27
N THR A 246 10.09 -17.57 -23.43
CA THR A 246 8.75 -18.18 -23.59
C THR A 246 8.43 -19.00 -22.33
N PRO A 247 7.23 -18.87 -21.75
CA PRO A 247 6.18 -17.89 -22.04
C PRO A 247 6.53 -16.48 -21.58
N HIS A 248 5.83 -15.46 -22.12
CA HIS A 248 5.96 -14.05 -21.70
C HIS A 248 4.62 -13.31 -21.83
N LEU A 249 4.54 -12.15 -21.23
CA LEU A 249 3.42 -11.22 -21.39
C LEU A 249 3.64 -10.37 -22.64
N THR A 250 2.62 -10.27 -23.50
CA THR A 250 2.63 -9.28 -24.56
C THR A 250 2.46 -7.87 -24.00
N LYS A 251 2.91 -6.85 -24.70
CA LYS A 251 2.67 -5.45 -24.33
C LYS A 251 1.17 -5.12 -24.22
N ALA A 252 0.33 -5.78 -25.01
CA ALA A 252 -1.13 -5.63 -24.94
C ALA A 252 -1.67 -6.15 -23.61
N GLN A 253 -1.21 -7.32 -23.14
CA GLN A 253 -1.57 -7.86 -21.83
C GLN A 253 -1.10 -6.96 -20.68
N VAL A 254 0.14 -6.44 -20.77
CA VAL A 254 0.65 -5.49 -19.75
C VAL A 254 -0.18 -4.21 -19.71
N ARG A 255 -0.60 -3.66 -20.87
CA ARG A 255 -1.51 -2.49 -20.88
C ARG A 255 -2.85 -2.79 -20.21
N LYS A 256 -3.43 -4.00 -20.44
CA LYS A 256 -4.68 -4.43 -19.80
C LYS A 256 -4.52 -4.53 -18.28
N ILE A 257 -3.41 -5.12 -17.80
CA ILE A 257 -3.06 -5.20 -16.37
C ILE A 257 -2.93 -3.79 -15.77
N ASN A 258 -2.20 -2.89 -16.44
CA ASN A 258 -2.04 -1.51 -15.98
C ASN A 258 -3.36 -0.73 -15.94
N ALA A 259 -4.23 -0.92 -16.93
CA ALA A 259 -5.54 -0.30 -16.98
C ALA A 259 -6.45 -0.77 -15.83
N LEU A 260 -6.44 -2.07 -15.53
CA LEU A 260 -7.16 -2.60 -14.37
C LEU A 260 -6.57 -2.06 -13.07
N ALA A 261 -5.24 -2.08 -12.92
CA ALA A 261 -4.55 -1.58 -11.74
C ALA A 261 -4.91 -0.09 -11.47
N ALA A 262 -4.89 0.75 -12.51
CA ALA A 262 -5.26 2.17 -12.41
C ALA A 262 -6.70 2.35 -11.91
N ARG A 263 -7.66 1.60 -12.46
CA ARG A 263 -9.07 1.61 -12.00
C ARG A 263 -9.26 1.12 -10.57
N LEU A 264 -8.31 0.36 -10.05
CA LEU A 264 -8.30 -0.14 -8.68
C LEU A 264 -7.38 0.67 -7.75
N HIS A 265 -6.91 1.83 -8.20
CA HIS A 265 -5.97 2.70 -7.48
C HIS A 265 -4.67 1.99 -7.06
N ILE A 266 -4.18 1.09 -7.92
CA ILE A 266 -2.93 0.35 -7.72
C ILE A 266 -1.90 0.81 -8.75
N THR A 267 -0.72 1.20 -8.27
CA THR A 267 0.45 1.48 -9.11
C THR A 267 1.21 0.19 -9.38
N VAL A 268 1.36 -0.19 -10.64
CA VAL A 268 2.32 -1.24 -11.02
C VAL A 268 3.71 -0.61 -11.07
N VAL A 269 4.63 -1.16 -10.28
CA VAL A 269 6.04 -0.75 -10.19
C VAL A 269 6.88 -1.78 -10.94
N PRO A 270 7.28 -1.49 -12.20
CA PRO A 270 8.12 -2.41 -12.95
C PRO A 270 9.53 -2.43 -12.40
N GLU A 271 10.18 -3.58 -12.50
CA GLU A 271 11.58 -3.77 -12.14
C GLU A 271 12.33 -4.43 -13.29
N ILE A 272 13.37 -3.73 -13.77
CA ILE A 272 14.44 -4.31 -14.58
C ILE A 272 15.69 -4.24 -13.71
N ASP A 273 16.05 -5.38 -13.17
CA ASP A 273 17.17 -5.48 -12.26
C ASP A 273 18.50 -5.44 -13.01
N SER A 274 19.44 -4.66 -12.47
CA SER A 274 20.82 -4.56 -12.95
C SER A 274 21.71 -3.91 -11.88
N PRO A 275 23.00 -4.23 -11.82
CA PRO A 275 23.81 -4.97 -12.81
C PRO A 275 23.90 -6.49 -12.56
N GLY A 276 23.26 -7.01 -11.53
CA GLY A 276 23.00 -8.43 -11.31
C GLY A 276 21.76 -8.92 -12.05
N HIS A 277 21.38 -10.17 -11.84
CA HIS A 277 20.11 -10.78 -12.28
C HIS A 277 19.80 -10.67 -13.79
N LEU A 278 20.82 -10.56 -14.64
CA LEU A 278 20.69 -10.39 -16.09
C LEU A 278 20.97 -11.67 -16.91
N GLY A 279 20.93 -12.85 -16.30
CA GLY A 279 21.27 -14.10 -17.00
C GLY A 279 20.42 -14.37 -18.23
N ALA A 280 19.14 -13.99 -18.23
CA ALA A 280 18.29 -14.11 -19.42
C ALA A 280 18.80 -13.23 -20.59
N VAL A 281 19.21 -12.00 -20.28
CA VAL A 281 19.77 -11.05 -21.24
C VAL A 281 21.13 -11.53 -21.74
N LEU A 282 21.98 -12.00 -20.83
CA LEU A 282 23.34 -12.45 -21.14
C LEU A 282 23.41 -13.73 -21.96
N ARG A 283 22.34 -14.54 -22.01
CA ARG A 283 22.26 -15.67 -22.95
C ARG A 283 22.21 -15.22 -24.41
N ALA A 284 21.57 -14.09 -24.69
CA ALA A 284 21.55 -13.50 -26.02
C ALA A 284 22.77 -12.61 -26.30
N HIS A 285 23.37 -12.05 -25.24
CA HIS A 285 24.51 -11.13 -25.29
C HIS A 285 25.68 -11.59 -24.43
N PRO A 286 26.32 -12.76 -24.74
CA PRO A 286 27.39 -13.32 -23.89
C PRO A 286 28.67 -12.48 -23.88
N ASP A 287 28.84 -11.57 -24.83
CA ASP A 287 29.91 -10.59 -24.92
C ASP A 287 29.79 -9.47 -23.86
N LEU A 288 28.60 -9.26 -23.30
CA LEU A 288 28.37 -8.30 -22.21
C LEU A 288 28.54 -8.93 -20.82
N GLN A 289 28.73 -10.25 -20.73
CA GLN A 289 28.83 -10.93 -19.45
C GLN A 289 30.17 -10.61 -18.78
N LEU A 290 30.10 -10.22 -17.49
CA LEU A 290 31.28 -10.00 -16.66
C LEU A 290 32.13 -11.27 -16.59
N ARG A 291 33.44 -11.09 -16.73
CA ARG A 291 34.44 -12.16 -16.54
C ARG A 291 35.47 -11.74 -15.52
N ASP A 292 35.86 -12.69 -14.69
CA ASP A 292 36.95 -12.45 -13.73
C ASP A 292 38.34 -12.45 -14.41
N VAL A 293 39.38 -12.18 -13.62
CA VAL A 293 40.77 -12.14 -14.08
C VAL A 293 41.25 -13.45 -14.70
N GLN A 294 40.60 -14.59 -14.42
CA GLN A 294 40.87 -15.88 -15.07
C GLN A 294 40.01 -16.12 -16.32
N GLY A 295 39.21 -15.17 -16.74
CA GLY A 295 38.31 -15.27 -17.89
C GLY A 295 37.03 -16.06 -17.62
N ARG A 296 36.73 -16.46 -16.37
CA ARG A 296 35.52 -17.17 -15.99
C ARG A 296 34.34 -16.23 -15.98
N ALA A 297 33.25 -16.66 -16.63
CA ALA A 297 31.99 -15.90 -16.64
C ALA A 297 31.37 -15.86 -15.24
N VAL A 298 30.93 -14.66 -14.82
CA VAL A 298 30.22 -14.44 -13.57
C VAL A 298 28.73 -14.49 -13.83
N LYS A 299 28.05 -15.47 -13.23
CA LYS A 299 26.63 -15.73 -13.49
C LYS A 299 25.78 -14.48 -13.23
N GLY A 300 24.89 -14.14 -14.17
CA GLY A 300 23.92 -13.05 -14.06
C GLY A 300 24.51 -11.65 -14.02
N ALA A 301 25.83 -11.51 -13.93
CA ALA A 301 26.48 -10.22 -13.80
C ALA A 301 26.88 -9.64 -15.16
N VAL A 302 26.45 -8.43 -15.47
CA VAL A 302 26.89 -7.69 -16.67
C VAL A 302 28.19 -6.95 -16.39
N ASP A 303 29.05 -6.82 -17.41
CA ASP A 303 30.27 -5.98 -17.30
C ASP A 303 29.90 -4.49 -17.37
N ILE A 304 29.86 -3.84 -16.20
CA ILE A 304 29.51 -2.41 -16.07
C ILE A 304 30.62 -1.45 -16.53
N ALA A 305 31.80 -1.96 -16.87
CA ALA A 305 32.84 -1.18 -17.54
C ALA A 305 32.63 -1.14 -19.07
N ASN A 306 31.81 -2.03 -19.63
CA ASN A 306 31.49 -2.06 -21.05
C ASN A 306 30.33 -1.09 -21.38
N PRO A 307 30.55 -0.04 -22.20
CA PRO A 307 29.48 0.90 -22.57
C PRO A 307 28.27 0.25 -23.26
N ALA A 308 28.46 -0.88 -23.96
CA ALA A 308 27.38 -1.60 -24.60
C ALA A 308 26.41 -2.20 -23.58
N SER A 309 26.89 -2.59 -22.38
CA SER A 309 26.04 -3.04 -21.28
C SER A 309 25.11 -1.92 -20.81
N ALA A 310 25.65 -0.71 -20.65
CA ALA A 310 24.86 0.46 -20.28
C ALA A 310 23.81 0.78 -21.34
N LYS A 311 24.21 0.76 -22.62
CA LYS A 311 23.31 1.04 -23.74
C LYS A 311 22.12 0.06 -23.77
N LEU A 312 22.36 -1.23 -23.62
CA LEU A 312 21.30 -2.25 -23.64
C LEU A 312 20.29 -2.02 -22.51
N VAL A 313 20.76 -1.84 -21.27
CA VAL A 313 19.85 -1.61 -20.14
C VAL A 313 19.10 -0.28 -20.31
N ASP A 314 19.75 0.77 -20.81
CA ASP A 314 19.11 2.05 -21.10
C ASP A 314 18.03 1.95 -22.19
N ASP A 315 18.27 1.16 -23.23
CA ASP A 315 17.28 0.92 -24.28
C ASP A 315 16.03 0.25 -23.70
N LEU A 316 16.20 -0.75 -22.82
CA LEU A 316 15.11 -1.40 -22.12
C LEU A 316 14.37 -0.41 -21.20
N LEU A 317 15.07 0.35 -20.40
CA LEU A 317 14.46 1.36 -19.51
C LEU A 317 13.62 2.36 -20.32
N ARG A 318 14.14 2.86 -21.45
CA ARG A 318 13.40 3.80 -22.33
C ARG A 318 12.19 3.13 -22.99
N GLU A 319 12.31 1.87 -23.43
CA GLU A 319 11.23 1.14 -24.07
C GLU A 319 10.04 0.92 -23.14
N TYR A 320 10.30 0.56 -21.87
CA TYR A 320 9.23 0.19 -20.96
C TYR A 320 8.62 1.36 -20.18
N GLN A 321 9.28 2.52 -20.07
CA GLN A 321 8.72 3.68 -19.36
C GLN A 321 7.30 4.07 -19.83
N PRO A 322 7.00 4.18 -21.12
CA PRO A 322 5.65 4.50 -21.58
C PRO A 322 4.65 3.34 -21.41
N LEU A 323 5.13 2.10 -21.28
CA LEU A 323 4.27 0.94 -21.04
C LEU A 323 3.73 0.91 -19.62
N PHE A 324 4.46 1.48 -18.65
CA PHE A 324 4.08 1.54 -17.24
C PHE A 324 3.80 3.00 -16.83
N PRO A 325 2.53 3.47 -16.93
CA PRO A 325 2.18 4.86 -16.64
C PRO A 325 2.23 5.22 -15.16
N GLY A 326 2.35 4.22 -14.26
CA GLY A 326 2.42 4.43 -12.82
C GLY A 326 3.59 5.30 -12.37
N GLY A 327 3.45 5.94 -11.21
CA GLY A 327 4.38 6.94 -10.69
C GLY A 327 5.64 6.39 -10.00
N ALA A 328 6.05 5.13 -10.23
CA ALA A 328 7.24 4.56 -9.62
C ALA A 328 7.96 3.58 -10.56
N TRP A 329 9.27 3.42 -10.33
CA TRP A 329 10.15 2.51 -11.05
C TRP A 329 11.20 1.91 -10.12
N HIS A 330 11.44 0.60 -10.21
CA HIS A 330 12.47 -0.09 -9.45
C HIS A 330 13.68 -0.41 -10.36
N LEU A 331 14.88 -0.10 -9.88
CA LEU A 331 16.14 -0.21 -10.64
C LEU A 331 16.95 -1.47 -10.30
N GLY A 332 16.46 -2.31 -9.36
CA GLY A 332 17.19 -3.46 -8.84
C GLY A 332 18.37 -3.07 -7.95
N ALA A 333 19.57 -3.42 -8.36
CA ALA A 333 20.87 -3.12 -7.75
C ALA A 333 21.31 -4.07 -6.63
N ASP A 334 20.58 -5.16 -6.39
CA ASP A 334 20.95 -6.19 -5.42
C ASP A 334 21.94 -7.21 -6.00
N GLU A 335 22.60 -7.89 -5.10
CA GLU A 335 23.39 -9.10 -5.31
C GLU A 335 24.37 -9.06 -6.50
N TYR A 336 24.92 -7.88 -6.83
CA TYR A 336 25.92 -7.82 -7.92
C TYR A 336 27.12 -8.70 -7.61
N GLN A 337 27.22 -9.83 -8.29
CA GLN A 337 28.14 -10.91 -7.97
C GLN A 337 29.63 -10.49 -7.95
N ALA A 338 30.02 -9.45 -8.71
CA ALA A 338 31.38 -8.90 -8.64
C ALA A 338 31.77 -8.48 -7.21
N LEU A 339 30.79 -8.01 -6.41
CA LEU A 339 31.01 -7.49 -5.06
C LEU A 339 30.96 -8.56 -3.96
N VAL A 340 30.56 -9.78 -4.30
CA VAL A 340 30.57 -10.94 -3.40
C VAL A 340 31.96 -11.58 -3.31
N TYR A 341 32.82 -11.34 -4.30
CA TYR A 341 34.20 -11.84 -4.28
C TYR A 341 34.99 -11.22 -3.13
N ARG A 342 35.90 -12.01 -2.53
CA ARG A 342 36.75 -11.55 -1.41
C ARG A 342 37.61 -10.33 -1.75
N ASP A 343 38.10 -10.27 -2.98
CA ASP A 343 38.86 -9.14 -3.54
C ASP A 343 38.27 -8.71 -4.88
N PRO A 344 37.24 -7.89 -4.90
CA PRO A 344 36.64 -7.38 -6.13
C PRO A 344 37.63 -6.65 -7.03
N GLN A 345 38.58 -5.90 -6.43
CA GLN A 345 39.55 -5.08 -7.17
C GLN A 345 40.55 -5.96 -7.97
N GLY A 346 41.05 -7.01 -7.35
CA GLY A 346 41.97 -7.95 -7.98
C GLY A 346 41.27 -8.94 -8.89
N SER A 347 40.05 -9.33 -8.54
CA SER A 347 39.24 -10.28 -9.33
C SER A 347 38.71 -9.66 -10.62
N PHE A 348 38.44 -8.35 -10.62
CA PHE A 348 37.87 -7.60 -11.75
C PHE A 348 38.69 -6.34 -12.05
N PRO A 349 39.93 -6.47 -12.56
CA PRO A 349 40.81 -5.35 -12.79
C PRO A 349 40.24 -4.34 -13.80
N GLN A 350 39.40 -4.77 -14.76
CA GLN A 350 38.71 -3.89 -15.71
C GLN A 350 37.72 -2.98 -14.98
N LEU A 351 36.91 -3.51 -14.04
CA LEU A 351 35.99 -2.71 -13.23
C LEU A 351 36.74 -1.75 -12.31
N ALA A 352 37.80 -2.20 -11.67
CA ALA A 352 38.66 -1.38 -10.83
C ALA A 352 39.32 -0.25 -11.60
N SER A 353 39.77 -0.52 -12.83
CA SER A 353 40.32 0.51 -13.74
C SER A 353 39.28 1.54 -14.12
N ALA A 354 38.09 1.11 -14.55
CA ALA A 354 36.97 1.98 -14.89
C ALA A 354 36.54 2.86 -13.71
N ALA A 355 36.48 2.28 -12.50
CA ALA A 355 36.16 3.02 -11.27
C ALA A 355 37.17 4.17 -11.06
N ARG A 356 38.46 3.87 -11.12
CA ARG A 356 39.52 4.88 -10.94
C ARG A 356 39.54 5.95 -12.05
N GLN A 357 39.27 5.55 -13.28
CA GLN A 357 39.19 6.51 -14.40
C GLN A 357 38.03 7.49 -14.20
N ARG A 358 36.91 7.00 -13.71
CA ARG A 358 35.69 7.80 -13.56
C ARG A 358 35.67 8.66 -12.29
N TYR A 359 36.12 8.10 -11.17
CA TYR A 359 35.93 8.68 -9.83
C TYR A 359 37.24 9.00 -9.09
N GLY A 360 38.39 8.81 -9.73
CA GLY A 360 39.71 9.12 -9.16
C GLY A 360 40.42 7.91 -8.54
N PRO A 361 41.67 8.07 -8.15
CA PRO A 361 42.60 6.95 -7.84
C PRO A 361 42.17 6.09 -6.63
N SER A 362 41.36 6.63 -5.71
CA SER A 362 40.87 5.91 -4.53
C SER A 362 39.55 5.15 -4.78
N ALA A 363 38.95 5.33 -5.95
CA ALA A 363 37.70 4.66 -6.28
C ALA A 363 37.87 3.14 -6.43
N ARG A 364 36.82 2.42 -6.04
CA ARG A 364 36.72 0.97 -6.01
C ARG A 364 35.58 0.46 -6.88
N VAL A 365 35.47 -0.85 -7.08
CA VAL A 365 34.39 -1.49 -7.83
C VAL A 365 33.01 -1.11 -7.28
N GLN A 366 32.86 -0.94 -5.97
CA GLN A 366 31.63 -0.45 -5.34
C GLN A 366 31.22 0.94 -5.85
N ASP A 367 32.18 1.82 -6.07
CA ASP A 367 31.91 3.17 -6.60
C ASP A 367 31.39 3.10 -8.04
N LEU A 368 31.93 2.16 -8.84
CA LEU A 368 31.44 1.93 -10.21
C LEU A 368 30.01 1.39 -10.20
N ALA A 369 29.69 0.44 -9.31
CA ALA A 369 28.34 -0.08 -9.15
C ALA A 369 27.35 0.99 -8.65
N THR A 370 27.77 1.84 -7.72
CA THR A 370 26.97 2.99 -7.28
C THR A 370 26.73 3.97 -8.44
N GLY A 371 27.77 4.23 -9.25
CA GLY A 371 27.64 5.04 -10.47
C GLY A 371 26.69 4.44 -11.50
N TRP A 372 26.71 3.12 -11.65
CA TRP A 372 25.76 2.41 -12.52
C TRP A 372 24.32 2.65 -12.07
N LEU A 373 24.00 2.50 -10.79
CA LEU A 373 22.68 2.79 -10.24
C LEU A 373 22.25 4.24 -10.50
N ASN A 374 23.15 5.21 -10.26
CA ASN A 374 22.85 6.61 -10.50
C ASN A 374 22.58 6.90 -11.98
N ASP A 375 23.37 6.33 -12.90
CA ASP A 375 23.19 6.52 -14.34
C ASP A 375 21.85 5.94 -14.81
N ARG A 376 21.46 4.77 -14.29
CA ARG A 376 20.12 4.17 -14.62
C ARG A 376 18.99 5.01 -14.04
N ALA A 377 19.19 5.57 -12.85
CA ALA A 377 18.26 6.54 -12.26
C ALA A 377 18.10 7.78 -13.16
N ASP A 378 19.18 8.29 -13.73
CA ASP A 378 19.15 9.45 -14.63
C ASP A 378 18.37 9.19 -15.94
N VAL A 379 18.33 7.95 -16.41
CA VAL A 379 17.51 7.56 -17.58
C VAL A 379 16.02 7.62 -17.25
N VAL A 380 15.63 7.26 -16.02
CA VAL A 380 14.21 7.19 -15.60
C VAL A 380 13.71 8.52 -15.04
N ARG A 381 14.55 9.27 -14.36
CA ARG A 381 14.19 10.51 -13.63
C ARG A 381 13.38 11.53 -14.44
N PRO A 382 13.67 11.77 -15.76
CA PRO A 382 12.87 12.70 -16.56
C PRO A 382 11.38 12.33 -16.68
N SER A 383 11.01 11.07 -16.41
CA SER A 383 9.61 10.63 -16.42
C SER A 383 8.83 11.05 -15.17
N GLY A 384 9.49 11.66 -14.16
CA GLY A 384 8.86 12.07 -12.90
C GLY A 384 8.50 10.93 -11.95
N LYS A 385 8.93 9.70 -12.24
CA LYS A 385 8.64 8.52 -11.40
C LYS A 385 9.51 8.51 -10.15
N ALA A 386 8.93 8.07 -9.03
CA ALA A 386 9.68 7.76 -7.82
C ALA A 386 10.62 6.57 -8.09
N LEU A 387 11.90 6.77 -7.85
CA LEU A 387 12.94 5.78 -8.08
C LEU A 387 13.13 4.91 -6.85
N LYS A 388 13.34 3.62 -7.04
CA LYS A 388 13.51 2.62 -5.99
C LYS A 388 14.67 1.69 -6.33
N ALA A 389 15.36 1.19 -5.30
CA ALA A 389 16.38 0.14 -5.45
C ALA A 389 16.49 -0.68 -4.16
N TRP A 390 17.03 -1.89 -4.28
CA TRP A 390 17.29 -2.79 -3.15
C TRP A 390 18.39 -2.25 -2.25
N ASN A 391 18.27 -2.48 -0.94
CA ASN A 391 19.13 -1.86 0.07
C ASN A 391 20.62 -2.23 -0.05
N ASP A 392 20.96 -3.41 -0.49
CA ASP A 392 22.36 -3.87 -0.63
C ASP A 392 23.10 -3.25 -1.82
N GLY A 393 22.40 -2.55 -2.72
CA GLY A 393 22.98 -1.68 -3.74
C GLY A 393 23.48 -0.30 -3.25
N PHE A 394 23.23 0.04 -1.97
CA PHE A 394 23.62 1.33 -1.38
C PHE A 394 24.89 1.22 -0.53
N PHE A 395 26.03 1.16 -1.17
CA PHE A 395 27.32 0.99 -0.49
C PHE A 395 27.70 2.22 0.33
N ALA A 396 28.37 1.99 1.48
CA ALA A 396 28.94 3.04 2.32
C ALA A 396 30.46 3.17 2.12
N GLY A 397 31.00 4.34 2.47
CA GLY A 397 32.45 4.57 2.51
C GLY A 397 33.16 4.63 1.17
N GLY A 398 32.42 4.76 0.08
CA GLY A 398 32.94 5.03 -1.26
C GLY A 398 33.25 6.51 -1.50
N VAL A 399 33.83 6.80 -2.65
CA VAL A 399 34.05 8.20 -3.15
C VAL A 399 32.80 8.73 -3.85
N THR A 400 31.86 7.88 -4.16
CA THR A 400 30.54 8.25 -4.66
C THR A 400 29.43 7.60 -3.82
N SER A 401 28.23 8.14 -3.87
CA SER A 401 27.06 7.62 -3.14
C SER A 401 25.83 7.58 -4.04
N ALA A 402 24.91 6.66 -3.76
CA ALA A 402 23.64 6.59 -4.44
C ALA A 402 22.83 7.87 -4.23
N ALA A 403 22.17 8.35 -5.29
CA ALA A 403 21.38 9.57 -5.26
C ALA A 403 20.29 9.51 -4.17
N LYS A 404 20.06 10.64 -3.50
CA LYS A 404 19.19 10.68 -2.30
C LYS A 404 17.70 10.54 -2.61
N ASP A 405 17.29 10.81 -3.83
CA ASP A 405 15.93 10.66 -4.32
C ASP A 405 15.54 9.19 -4.60
N ILE A 406 16.51 8.26 -4.63
CA ILE A 406 16.24 6.83 -4.76
C ILE A 406 15.77 6.29 -3.40
N GLN A 407 14.54 5.79 -3.35
CA GLN A 407 13.96 5.13 -2.17
C GLN A 407 14.64 3.77 -1.97
N VAL A 408 14.92 3.43 -0.72
CA VAL A 408 15.52 2.16 -0.34
C VAL A 408 14.42 1.14 -0.10
N GLU A 409 14.42 0.02 -0.82
CA GLU A 409 13.61 -1.14 -0.48
C GLU A 409 14.45 -2.10 0.36
N TYR A 410 14.14 -2.12 1.65
CA TYR A 410 14.92 -2.89 2.63
C TYR A 410 14.37 -4.30 2.77
N TRP A 411 15.14 -5.28 2.30
CA TRP A 411 14.76 -6.69 2.38
C TRP A 411 15.63 -7.48 3.37
N THR A 412 16.94 -7.27 3.39
CA THR A 412 17.85 -8.05 4.23
C THR A 412 19.01 -7.23 4.78
N GLY A 413 19.60 -7.74 5.84
CA GLY A 413 20.89 -7.29 6.36
C GLY A 413 21.99 -8.35 6.24
N LYS A 414 21.77 -9.42 5.46
CA LYS A 414 22.66 -10.58 5.36
C LYS A 414 23.57 -10.51 4.14
N GLU A 415 23.13 -9.79 3.09
CA GLU A 415 23.88 -9.68 1.84
C GLU A 415 25.10 -8.75 1.95
N ASN A 416 26.07 -9.00 1.08
CA ASN A 416 27.26 -8.17 0.98
C ASN A 416 26.86 -6.76 0.49
N GLY A 417 27.25 -5.74 1.22
CA GLY A 417 26.81 -4.37 0.98
C GLY A 417 25.56 -3.95 1.76
N ALA A 418 24.80 -4.89 2.32
CA ALA A 418 23.67 -4.57 3.18
C ALA A 418 24.14 -3.91 4.48
N ARG A 419 23.47 -2.83 4.83
CA ARG A 419 23.78 -2.00 6.01
C ARG A 419 22.65 -2.13 7.03
N PRO A 420 22.89 -1.87 8.34
CA PRO A 420 21.83 -1.77 9.33
C PRO A 420 20.76 -0.73 8.93
N PRO A 421 19.46 -0.99 9.16
CA PRO A 421 18.38 -0.08 8.74
C PRO A 421 18.55 1.35 9.22
N LEU A 422 19.08 1.53 10.44
CA LEU A 422 19.29 2.86 11.05
C LEU A 422 20.29 3.74 10.27
N GLU A 423 21.20 3.16 9.50
CA GLU A 423 22.14 3.95 8.72
C GLU A 423 21.43 4.69 7.58
N TYR A 424 20.55 4.00 6.84
CA TYR A 424 19.74 4.62 5.79
C TYR A 424 18.82 5.70 6.37
N LEU A 425 18.20 5.45 7.51
CA LEU A 425 17.31 6.40 8.16
C LEU A 425 18.05 7.64 8.69
N ARG A 426 19.25 7.48 9.25
CA ARG A 426 20.12 8.60 9.68
C ARG A 426 20.60 9.45 8.51
N GLU A 427 20.75 8.87 7.34
CA GLU A 427 21.04 9.60 6.10
C GLU A 427 19.83 10.37 5.55
N GLY A 428 18.66 10.24 6.17
CA GLY A 428 17.40 10.87 5.74
C GLY A 428 16.72 10.16 4.56
N ARG A 429 17.10 8.90 4.25
CA ARG A 429 16.52 8.16 3.14
C ARG A 429 15.11 7.70 3.47
N LYS A 430 14.26 7.66 2.46
CA LYS A 430 12.92 7.03 2.53
C LYS A 430 13.07 5.53 2.29
N VAL A 431 12.41 4.74 3.13
CA VAL A 431 12.57 3.27 3.17
C VAL A 431 11.21 2.59 3.00
N VAL A 432 11.16 1.54 2.19
CA VAL A 432 10.02 0.60 2.13
C VAL A 432 10.47 -0.72 2.74
N ASN A 433 9.61 -1.31 3.57
CA ASN A 433 9.92 -2.52 4.33
C ASN A 433 9.51 -3.77 3.53
N LEU A 434 10.47 -4.62 3.21
CA LEU A 434 10.27 -5.95 2.63
C LEU A 434 11.00 -7.02 3.45
N ASN A 435 11.16 -6.80 4.76
CA ASN A 435 11.89 -7.68 5.69
C ASN A 435 11.76 -9.18 5.34
N ASP A 436 12.88 -9.81 4.96
CA ASP A 436 12.95 -11.19 4.48
C ASP A 436 12.48 -12.23 5.52
N GLU A 437 12.51 -11.90 6.81
CA GLU A 437 12.10 -12.79 7.88
C GLU A 437 10.58 -12.83 8.12
N TYR A 438 9.83 -11.83 7.63
CA TYR A 438 8.37 -11.73 7.82
C TYR A 438 7.57 -11.65 6.53
N LEU A 439 8.16 -11.09 5.46
CA LEU A 439 7.41 -10.67 4.27
C LEU A 439 7.86 -11.40 3.00
N TYR A 440 8.80 -12.34 3.07
CA TYR A 440 9.27 -13.10 1.92
C TYR A 440 8.59 -14.48 1.81
N TYR A 441 7.81 -14.65 0.76
CA TYR A 441 7.21 -15.91 0.37
C TYR A 441 8.06 -16.52 -0.77
N VAL A 442 9.09 -17.29 -0.39
CA VAL A 442 10.07 -17.86 -1.33
C VAL A 442 9.68 -19.27 -1.71
N LEU A 443 9.32 -19.51 -2.98
CA LEU A 443 8.85 -20.81 -3.45
C LEU A 443 9.90 -21.92 -3.24
N GLY A 444 9.47 -23.00 -2.59
CA GLY A 444 10.33 -24.15 -2.27
C GLY A 444 11.19 -23.98 -1.02
N GLN A 445 11.17 -22.81 -0.40
CA GLN A 445 11.87 -22.52 0.86
C GLN A 445 13.38 -22.82 0.81
N PRO A 446 14.13 -22.42 -0.25
CA PRO A 446 15.57 -22.60 -0.30
C PRO A 446 16.26 -21.77 0.79
N ASN A 447 17.53 -22.04 1.08
CA ASN A 447 18.39 -21.23 1.96
C ASN A 447 17.78 -20.93 3.34
N GLN A 448 17.03 -21.89 3.92
CA GLN A 448 16.33 -21.77 5.21
C GLN A 448 15.18 -20.75 5.25
N PHE A 449 14.75 -20.23 4.12
CA PHE A 449 13.49 -19.49 4.08
C PHE A 449 12.33 -20.35 4.54
N THR A 450 11.38 -19.73 5.22
CA THR A 450 10.11 -20.36 5.61
C THR A 450 8.96 -19.49 5.14
N TYR A 451 7.87 -20.09 4.66
CA TYR A 451 6.72 -19.32 4.25
C TYR A 451 6.19 -18.45 5.40
N PRO A 452 6.00 -17.14 5.18
CA PRO A 452 5.45 -16.26 6.20
C PRO A 452 4.01 -16.68 6.52
N THR A 453 3.63 -16.59 7.78
CA THR A 453 2.25 -16.85 8.19
C THR A 453 1.54 -15.55 8.53
N GLY A 454 0.25 -15.44 8.17
CA GLY A 454 -0.55 -14.29 8.53
C GLY A 454 -0.56 -14.03 10.04
N LYS A 455 -0.59 -15.10 10.86
CA LYS A 455 -0.54 -14.98 12.33
C LYS A 455 0.73 -14.28 12.80
N ARG A 456 1.90 -14.71 12.32
CA ARG A 456 3.19 -14.12 12.72
C ARG A 456 3.29 -12.64 12.32
N ILE A 457 2.84 -12.28 11.12
CA ILE A 457 2.78 -10.88 10.66
C ILE A 457 1.83 -10.08 11.55
N TYR A 458 0.62 -10.57 11.78
CA TYR A 458 -0.42 -9.90 12.54
C TYR A 458 -0.01 -9.60 13.99
N GLU A 459 0.57 -10.60 14.68
CA GLU A 459 0.89 -10.52 16.10
C GLU A 459 2.27 -9.90 16.40
N GLN A 460 3.27 -10.09 15.51
CA GLN A 460 4.68 -9.85 15.86
C GLN A 460 5.34 -8.78 15.00
N TRP A 461 4.82 -8.47 13.82
CA TRP A 461 5.45 -7.52 12.91
C TRP A 461 4.75 -6.15 12.93
N THR A 462 5.53 -5.11 12.67
CA THR A 462 5.04 -3.74 12.38
C THR A 462 5.90 -3.13 11.28
N PRO A 463 5.44 -2.06 10.60
CA PRO A 463 6.26 -1.36 9.61
C PRO A 463 7.63 -0.88 10.12
N LEU A 464 7.79 -0.71 11.42
CA LEU A 464 9.07 -0.33 12.05
C LEU A 464 10.06 -1.51 12.19
N VAL A 465 9.64 -2.75 12.01
CA VAL A 465 10.50 -3.94 12.07
C VAL A 465 11.09 -4.17 10.67
N LEU A 466 12.16 -3.45 10.36
CA LEU A 466 12.85 -3.53 9.06
C LEU A 466 13.79 -4.74 8.97
N ARG A 467 14.30 -5.24 10.09
CA ARG A 467 15.20 -6.39 10.19
C ARG A 467 15.06 -7.09 11.54
N GLY A 468 15.16 -8.42 11.54
CA GLY A 468 15.00 -9.22 12.76
C GLY A 468 13.64 -8.98 13.38
N THR A 469 13.59 -8.88 14.71
CA THR A 469 12.34 -8.68 15.47
C THR A 469 12.26 -7.33 16.19
N THR A 470 13.33 -6.53 16.13
CA THR A 470 13.42 -5.26 16.86
C THR A 470 12.98 -4.09 15.99
N PRO A 471 11.99 -3.31 16.40
CA PRO A 471 11.59 -2.12 15.67
C PRO A 471 12.67 -1.03 15.73
N VAL A 472 12.82 -0.27 14.65
CA VAL A 472 13.59 0.98 14.68
C VAL A 472 12.83 2.03 15.51
N PRO A 473 13.53 3.07 16.05
CA PRO A 473 12.88 4.10 16.84
C PRO A 473 11.72 4.77 16.10
N ALA A 474 10.63 5.06 16.81
CA ALA A 474 9.42 5.66 16.24
C ALA A 474 9.66 7.05 15.62
N THR A 475 10.74 7.74 16.00
CA THR A 475 11.17 9.02 15.40
C THR A 475 11.43 8.92 13.89
N TYR A 476 11.67 7.72 13.38
CA TYR A 476 11.88 7.45 11.95
C TYR A 476 10.61 6.98 11.22
N ALA A 477 9.45 6.95 11.89
CA ALA A 477 8.22 6.41 11.32
C ALA A 477 7.82 7.07 9.99
N ASP A 478 8.03 8.38 9.83
CA ASP A 478 7.70 9.14 8.61
C ASP A 478 8.68 8.91 7.45
N GLN A 479 9.83 8.31 7.72
CA GLN A 479 10.77 7.89 6.68
C GLN A 479 10.44 6.50 6.13
N ILE A 480 9.68 5.70 6.90
CA ILE A 480 9.22 4.38 6.47
C ILE A 480 7.91 4.54 5.73
N LEU A 481 7.97 4.47 4.40
CA LEU A 481 6.85 4.73 3.51
C LEU A 481 5.78 3.62 3.57
N GLY A 482 6.14 2.44 4.03
CA GLY A 482 5.22 1.29 4.11
C GLY A 482 5.92 -0.03 3.91
N ALA A 483 5.18 -1.01 3.37
CA ALA A 483 5.73 -2.35 3.15
C ALA A 483 5.05 -3.11 2.00
N ARG A 484 5.75 -4.13 1.49
CA ARG A 484 5.20 -5.10 0.54
C ARG A 484 5.52 -6.53 0.99
N LEU A 485 4.58 -7.44 0.77
CA LEU A 485 4.85 -8.88 0.78
C LEU A 485 5.54 -9.22 -0.55
N ALA A 486 6.64 -9.97 -0.51
CA ALA A 486 7.34 -10.38 -1.73
C ALA A 486 7.14 -11.87 -2.00
N VAL A 487 6.72 -12.21 -3.20
CA VAL A 487 6.68 -13.57 -3.72
C VAL A 487 7.88 -13.76 -4.63
N TRP A 488 8.83 -14.58 -4.20
CA TRP A 488 9.99 -14.98 -4.97
C TRP A 488 9.84 -16.41 -5.47
N SER A 489 10.17 -16.63 -6.71
CA SER A 489 9.88 -17.87 -7.41
C SER A 489 11.11 -18.76 -7.62
N ASP A 490 12.04 -18.80 -6.66
CA ASP A 490 13.35 -19.49 -6.73
C ASP A 490 13.23 -20.94 -7.20
N LEU A 491 12.35 -21.71 -6.59
CA LEU A 491 12.00 -23.05 -7.05
C LEU A 491 10.62 -23.03 -7.71
N ALA A 492 10.58 -22.51 -8.93
CA ALA A 492 9.35 -22.21 -9.68
C ALA A 492 8.33 -23.36 -9.75
N GLY A 493 8.80 -24.61 -9.72
CA GLY A 493 7.97 -25.83 -9.75
C GLY A 493 7.42 -26.26 -8.39
N ALA A 494 7.83 -25.64 -7.27
CA ALA A 494 7.44 -26.06 -5.93
C ALA A 494 5.94 -25.88 -5.64
N GLN A 495 5.30 -24.93 -6.28
CA GLN A 495 3.86 -24.66 -6.14
C GLN A 495 3.24 -24.27 -7.48
N THR A 496 1.96 -24.59 -7.67
CA THR A 496 1.14 -24.02 -8.74
C THR A 496 0.82 -22.56 -8.42
N GLN A 497 0.37 -21.78 -9.40
CA GLN A 497 -0.04 -20.39 -9.15
C GLN A 497 -1.22 -20.30 -8.18
N ASP A 498 -2.16 -21.26 -8.19
CA ASP A 498 -3.29 -21.31 -7.25
C ASP A 498 -2.84 -21.63 -5.81
N GLN A 499 -1.84 -22.50 -5.66
CA GLN A 499 -1.22 -22.75 -4.36
C GLN A 499 -0.51 -21.51 -3.81
N VAL A 500 0.16 -20.74 -4.69
CA VAL A 500 0.75 -19.45 -4.30
C VAL A 500 -0.33 -18.48 -3.84
N ALA A 501 -1.43 -18.33 -4.61
CA ALA A 501 -2.56 -17.47 -4.23
C ALA A 501 -3.12 -17.84 -2.86
N ALA A 502 -3.38 -19.14 -2.63
CA ALA A 502 -3.86 -19.63 -1.34
C ALA A 502 -2.86 -19.37 -0.20
N GLY A 503 -1.56 -19.55 -0.47
CA GLY A 503 -0.49 -19.39 0.52
C GLY A 503 -0.29 -17.95 0.98
N ILE A 504 -0.40 -16.99 0.06
CA ILE A 504 -0.19 -15.56 0.37
C ILE A 504 -1.43 -14.85 0.93
N ARG A 505 -2.63 -15.42 0.84
CA ARG A 505 -3.90 -14.79 1.20
C ARG A 505 -3.90 -14.23 2.64
N LEU A 506 -3.59 -15.05 3.63
CA LEU A 506 -3.57 -14.62 5.02
C LEU A 506 -2.36 -13.71 5.36
N PRO A 507 -1.14 -13.98 4.88
CA PRO A 507 -0.03 -13.03 4.96
C PRO A 507 -0.36 -11.64 4.41
N LEU A 508 -0.99 -11.58 3.23
CA LEU A 508 -1.33 -10.33 2.57
C LEU A 508 -2.42 -9.56 3.35
N ALA A 509 -3.45 -10.26 3.85
CA ALA A 509 -4.47 -9.67 4.71
C ALA A 509 -3.88 -9.11 6.02
N ALA A 510 -2.96 -9.84 6.65
CA ALA A 510 -2.28 -9.40 7.87
C ALA A 510 -1.37 -8.18 7.60
N LEU A 511 -0.61 -8.19 6.50
CA LEU A 511 0.18 -7.05 6.07
C LEU A 511 -0.71 -5.81 5.87
N SER A 512 -1.82 -5.96 5.14
CA SER A 512 -2.78 -4.89 4.90
C SER A 512 -3.24 -4.23 6.21
N GLN A 513 -3.64 -5.03 7.20
CA GLN A 513 -4.01 -4.53 8.53
C GLN A 513 -2.90 -3.69 9.17
N LYS A 514 -1.67 -4.18 9.12
CA LYS A 514 -0.52 -3.55 9.81
C LYS A 514 0.01 -2.29 9.12
N VAL A 515 -0.13 -2.17 7.82
CA VAL A 515 0.27 -0.96 7.08
C VAL A 515 -0.84 0.07 7.00
N TRP A 516 -2.11 -0.36 7.13
CA TRP A 516 -3.27 0.52 7.22
C TRP A 516 -3.39 1.14 8.61
N ASP A 517 -3.24 0.33 9.65
CA ASP A 517 -3.21 0.76 11.04
C ASP A 517 -2.00 0.13 11.76
N ALA A 518 -0.99 0.95 12.02
CA ALA A 518 0.25 0.48 12.65
C ALA A 518 0.11 0.19 14.17
N ARG A 519 -1.04 0.52 14.77
CA ARG A 519 -1.33 0.19 16.18
C ARG A 519 -1.45 -1.32 16.36
N THR A 520 -1.33 -1.78 17.61
CA THR A 520 -1.61 -3.18 17.95
C THR A 520 -3.08 -3.50 17.64
N PRO A 521 -3.35 -4.52 16.83
CA PRO A 521 -4.73 -4.92 16.55
C PRO A 521 -5.49 -5.28 17.83
N GLN A 522 -6.72 -4.81 17.97
CA GLN A 522 -7.56 -5.11 19.14
C GLN A 522 -8.24 -6.48 19.04
N GLN A 523 -8.44 -6.95 17.82
CA GLN A 523 -9.11 -8.21 17.54
C GLN A 523 -8.12 -9.38 17.66
N PRO A 524 -8.46 -10.49 18.35
CA PRO A 524 -7.63 -11.69 18.37
C PRO A 524 -7.43 -12.28 16.98
N TRP A 525 -6.28 -12.94 16.76
CA TRP A 525 -5.98 -13.58 15.48
C TRP A 525 -7.07 -14.54 14.98
N THR A 526 -7.69 -15.31 15.88
CA THR A 526 -8.77 -16.27 15.52
C THR A 526 -9.97 -15.60 14.90
N GLU A 527 -10.35 -14.44 15.42
CA GLU A 527 -11.46 -13.63 14.87
C GLU A 527 -11.08 -12.98 13.55
N PHE A 528 -9.86 -12.41 13.48
CA PHE A 528 -9.31 -11.84 12.25
C PHE A 528 -9.26 -12.88 11.12
N LYS A 529 -8.72 -14.09 11.42
CA LYS A 529 -8.69 -15.19 10.45
C LYS A 529 -10.10 -15.60 10.03
N GLY A 530 -11.03 -15.75 10.99
CA GLY A 530 -12.42 -16.09 10.68
C GLY A 530 -13.15 -15.02 9.85
N LEU A 531 -12.75 -13.74 9.97
CA LEU A 531 -13.22 -12.68 9.07
C LEU A 531 -12.59 -12.79 7.68
N ALA A 532 -11.28 -12.99 7.60
CA ALA A 532 -10.56 -13.17 6.33
C ALA A 532 -11.07 -14.37 5.52
N ASP A 533 -11.51 -15.44 6.20
CA ASP A 533 -12.08 -16.62 5.53
C ASP A 533 -13.50 -16.37 4.96
N ARG A 534 -14.20 -15.32 5.40
CA ARG A 534 -15.52 -14.91 4.88
C ARG A 534 -15.44 -13.84 3.80
N LEU A 535 -14.39 -13.02 3.81
CA LEU A 535 -14.15 -11.97 2.83
C LEU A 535 -13.41 -12.48 1.60
#